data_74e63c77930b1caad68baa3dbc920d11
#
_entry.id   74e63c77930b1caad68baa3dbc920d11
#
_cell.length_a   1.000
_cell.length_b   1.000
_cell.length_c   1.000
_cell.angle_alpha   90.00
_cell.angle_beta   90.00
_cell.angle_gamma   90.00
#
_symmetry.space_group_name_H-M   'P 1'
#
loop_
_entity.id
_entity.type
_entity.pdbx_description
1 polymer ?
#
loop_
_entity_poly.entity_id
_entity_poly.type
_entity_poly.pdbx_seq_one_letter_code
_entity_poly.pdbx_strand_id
1 'polypeptide(L)'
;MAKTKKRADGLIERCRVIDGKTRHFYGRTAKEVQAKLDAALIEASTRRDRGDPFCKVAEAFWRAKEPCIKYGSGRGYRHKVELAKGWFEGQGMREITSTDINRELMHMAAQGYAYKSIAGQKSVLSLIWQYWCAEMHGDANPCTLLKLPQGLPQTKRRAPTEREVADVKAHPEGFGLCPAIMMYAGLRLGEVMALQKKDLADGAIRVCKAVVWHNNYPELEEPKTDSAYRTVPILKPLQDALGSRLDDLADEAFLLGGAKPMTKSQYQNA
;
A
#
# COMPACT_ATOMS: atom_id res chain seq x y z
N MET A 1 -16.74 46.97 8.89
CA MET A 1 -18.18 46.77 9.19
C MET A 1 -18.84 46.08 8.02
N ALA A 2 -19.63 45.02 8.24
CA ALA A 2 -20.32 44.31 7.17
C ALA A 2 -21.49 45.16 6.65
N LYS A 3 -21.52 45.50 5.36
CA LYS A 3 -22.61 46.24 4.74
C LYS A 3 -23.87 45.39 4.72
N THR A 4 -24.92 45.83 5.39
CA THR A 4 -26.25 45.23 5.34
C THR A 4 -27.00 45.81 4.15
N LYS A 5 -27.47 44.97 3.22
CA LYS A 5 -28.23 45.40 2.04
C LYS A 5 -29.64 44.80 2.10
N LYS A 6 -30.66 45.64 1.93
CA LYS A 6 -32.03 45.17 1.80
C LYS A 6 -32.33 44.92 0.32
N ARG A 7 -32.80 43.74 -0.01
CA ARG A 7 -33.11 43.30 -1.37
C ARG A 7 -34.54 43.67 -1.77
N ALA A 8 -34.81 43.62 -3.07
CA ALA A 8 -36.15 43.92 -3.63
C ALA A 8 -37.22 42.92 -3.15
N ASP A 9 -36.81 41.71 -2.77
CA ASP A 9 -37.66 40.64 -2.20
C ASP A 9 -37.93 40.81 -0.68
N GLY A 10 -37.48 41.94 -0.10
CA GLY A 10 -37.68 42.25 1.32
C GLY A 10 -36.72 41.57 2.26
N LEU A 11 -35.83 40.68 1.79
CA LEU A 11 -34.83 40.02 2.62
C LEU A 11 -33.64 40.94 2.92
N ILE A 12 -33.10 40.73 4.09
CA ILE A 12 -31.86 41.37 4.53
C ILE A 12 -30.71 40.39 4.17
N GLU A 13 -29.69 40.94 3.50
CA GLU A 13 -28.48 40.19 3.14
C GLU A 13 -27.29 40.74 3.92
N ARG A 14 -26.48 39.81 4.46
CA ARG A 14 -25.12 40.06 4.94
C ARG A 14 -24.14 39.11 4.29
N CYS A 15 -22.98 39.59 3.90
CA CYS A 15 -21.89 38.73 3.45
C CYS A 15 -20.70 38.82 4.40
N ARG A 16 -20.00 37.69 4.58
CA ARG A 16 -18.79 37.59 5.36
C ARG A 16 -17.84 36.60 4.72
N VAL A 17 -16.55 36.90 4.75
CA VAL A 17 -15.51 35.92 4.38
C VAL A 17 -15.31 34.98 5.54
N ILE A 18 -15.54 33.68 5.32
CA ILE A 18 -15.33 32.59 6.28
C ILE A 18 -14.50 31.53 5.55
N ASP A 19 -13.36 31.16 6.13
CA ASP A 19 -12.40 30.21 5.56
C ASP A 19 -11.98 30.55 4.11
N GLY A 20 -11.69 31.84 3.86
CA GLY A 20 -11.27 32.36 2.56
C GLY A 20 -12.36 32.45 1.50
N LYS A 21 -13.60 32.05 1.81
CA LYS A 21 -14.74 32.10 0.89
C LYS A 21 -15.77 33.13 1.35
N THR A 22 -16.29 33.94 0.42
CA THR A 22 -17.41 34.84 0.71
C THR A 22 -18.68 34.00 0.86
N ARG A 23 -19.32 34.06 2.05
CA ARG A 23 -20.62 33.47 2.30
C ARG A 23 -21.68 34.54 2.45
N HIS A 24 -22.86 34.28 1.95
CA HIS A 24 -24.03 35.17 1.98
C HIS A 24 -25.08 34.60 2.93
N PHE A 25 -25.61 35.42 3.81
CA PHE A 25 -26.63 35.07 4.80
C PHE A 25 -27.87 35.91 4.59
N TYR A 26 -29.02 35.26 4.50
CA TYR A 26 -30.30 35.87 4.20
C TYR A 26 -31.32 35.61 5.31
N GLY A 27 -32.16 36.63 5.61
CA GLY A 27 -33.24 36.50 6.58
C GLY A 27 -34.25 37.63 6.47
N ARG A 28 -35.41 37.45 7.07
CA ARG A 28 -36.46 38.47 7.12
C ARG A 28 -36.16 39.56 8.14
N THR A 29 -35.38 39.24 9.17
CA THR A 29 -34.97 40.18 10.20
C THR A 29 -33.45 40.24 10.35
N ALA A 30 -32.93 41.39 10.82
CA ALA A 30 -31.52 41.55 11.09
C ALA A 30 -31.01 40.57 12.15
N LYS A 31 -31.88 40.20 13.13
CA LYS A 31 -31.59 39.24 14.19
C LYS A 31 -31.40 37.82 13.63
N GLU A 32 -32.25 37.41 12.68
CA GLU A 32 -32.15 36.11 11.99
C GLU A 32 -30.85 35.98 11.18
N VAL A 33 -30.52 37.04 10.42
CA VAL A 33 -29.27 37.05 9.63
C VAL A 33 -28.05 37.03 10.53
N GLN A 34 -28.10 37.76 11.66
CA GLN A 34 -27.00 37.75 12.64
C GLN A 34 -26.85 36.36 13.26
N ALA A 35 -27.92 35.71 13.69
CA ALA A 35 -27.89 34.37 14.26
C ALA A 35 -27.30 33.32 13.27
N LYS A 36 -27.65 33.40 11.99
CA LYS A 36 -27.05 32.55 10.93
C LYS A 36 -25.58 32.81 10.75
N LEU A 37 -25.17 34.07 10.79
CA LEU A 37 -23.76 34.47 10.71
C LEU A 37 -22.95 33.97 11.91
N ASP A 38 -23.49 34.16 13.11
CA ASP A 38 -22.84 33.71 14.35
C ASP A 38 -22.71 32.19 14.41
N ALA A 39 -23.75 31.46 14.00
CA ALA A 39 -23.69 30.01 13.87
C ALA A 39 -22.61 29.55 12.90
N ALA A 40 -22.50 30.19 11.75
CA ALA A 40 -21.46 29.89 10.76
C ALA A 40 -20.04 30.23 11.23
N LEU A 41 -19.89 31.30 12.02
CA LEU A 41 -18.60 31.65 12.64
C LEU A 41 -18.20 30.65 13.75
N ILE A 42 -19.15 30.23 14.58
CA ILE A 42 -18.93 29.18 15.59
C ILE A 42 -18.54 27.86 14.90
N GLU A 43 -19.26 27.45 13.84
CA GLU A 43 -18.94 26.24 13.07
C GLU A 43 -17.53 26.31 12.46
N ALA A 44 -17.15 27.46 11.88
CA ALA A 44 -15.84 27.66 11.30
C ALA A 44 -14.72 27.62 12.39
N SER A 45 -14.96 28.23 13.56
CA SER A 45 -14.06 28.19 14.69
C SER A 45 -13.89 26.76 15.21
N THR A 46 -14.99 26.05 15.44
CA THR A 46 -14.96 24.64 15.84
C THR A 46 -14.23 23.78 14.84
N ARG A 47 -14.42 24.01 13.54
CA ARG A 47 -13.70 23.29 12.47
C ARG A 47 -12.20 23.57 12.50
N ARG A 48 -11.76 24.80 12.75
CA ARG A 48 -10.35 25.14 12.91
C ARG A 48 -9.73 24.46 14.11
N ASP A 49 -10.44 24.42 15.23
CA ASP A 49 -9.98 23.77 16.47
C ASP A 49 -9.81 22.25 16.29
N ARG A 50 -10.68 21.61 15.49
CA ARG A 50 -10.61 20.19 15.18
C ARG A 50 -9.50 19.83 14.18
N GLY A 51 -8.99 20.80 13.41
CA GLY A 51 -8.09 20.58 12.28
C GLY A 51 -8.82 20.05 11.05
N ASP A 52 -8.05 19.62 10.05
CA ASP A 52 -8.62 18.99 8.85
C ASP A 52 -9.26 17.62 9.15
N PRO A 53 -10.34 17.24 8.47
CA PRO A 53 -10.92 15.90 8.63
C PRO A 53 -9.90 14.81 8.28
N PHE A 54 -9.71 13.83 9.18
CA PHE A 54 -8.72 12.76 9.00
C PHE A 54 -8.87 12.03 7.66
N CYS A 55 -10.10 11.64 7.30
CA CYS A 55 -10.36 10.94 6.04
C CYS A 55 -9.95 11.74 4.80
N LYS A 56 -10.11 13.08 4.85
CA LYS A 56 -9.68 13.97 3.75
C LYS A 56 -8.15 14.00 3.63
N VAL A 57 -7.46 14.11 4.76
CA VAL A 57 -5.98 14.10 4.79
C VAL A 57 -5.42 12.76 4.34
N ALA A 58 -5.98 11.66 4.84
CA ALA A 58 -5.58 10.30 4.48
C ALA A 58 -5.76 10.02 2.98
N GLU A 59 -6.84 10.52 2.37
CA GLU A 59 -7.07 10.40 0.94
C GLU A 59 -6.12 11.29 0.11
N ALA A 60 -5.85 12.51 0.57
CA ALA A 60 -4.88 13.39 -0.08
C ALA A 60 -3.45 12.80 -0.03
N PHE A 61 -3.06 12.26 1.12
CA PHE A 61 -1.81 11.51 1.27
C PHE A 61 -1.73 10.34 0.29
N TRP A 62 -2.80 9.55 0.17
CA TRP A 62 -2.82 8.40 -0.74
C TRP A 62 -2.63 8.84 -2.20
N ARG A 63 -3.38 9.85 -2.66
CA ARG A 63 -3.28 10.39 -4.02
C ARG A 63 -1.87 10.90 -4.34
N ALA A 64 -1.21 11.54 -3.39
CA ALA A 64 0.17 11.98 -3.56
C ALA A 64 1.17 10.81 -3.57
N LYS A 65 0.90 9.75 -2.80
CA LYS A 65 1.80 8.60 -2.63
C LYS A 65 1.69 7.57 -3.75
N GLU A 66 0.49 7.32 -4.26
CA GLU A 66 0.19 6.25 -5.23
C GLU A 66 1.08 6.30 -6.48
N PRO A 67 1.30 7.45 -7.15
CA PRO A 67 2.15 7.52 -8.34
C PRO A 67 3.63 7.23 -8.07
N CYS A 68 4.06 7.36 -6.80
CA CYS A 68 5.47 7.21 -6.39
C CYS A 68 5.84 5.78 -5.97
N ILE A 69 4.89 4.83 -5.98
CA ILE A 69 5.13 3.48 -5.46
C ILE A 69 4.70 2.40 -6.44
N LYS A 70 5.43 1.28 -6.43
CA LYS A 70 5.06 0.12 -7.25
C LYS A 70 3.75 -0.51 -6.78
N TYR A 71 2.98 -1.07 -7.72
CA TYR A 71 1.66 -1.66 -7.50
C TYR A 71 1.57 -2.58 -6.27
N GLY A 72 2.50 -3.53 -6.14
CA GLY A 72 2.50 -4.47 -5.01
C GLY A 72 2.63 -3.80 -3.64
N SER A 73 3.40 -2.70 -3.55
CA SER A 73 3.49 -1.88 -2.33
C SER A 73 2.22 -1.05 -2.15
N GLY A 74 1.67 -0.50 -3.24
CA GLY A 74 0.47 0.33 -3.24
C GLY A 74 -0.73 -0.36 -2.61
N ARG A 75 -0.97 -1.63 -2.93
CA ARG A 75 -2.05 -2.42 -2.31
C ARG A 75 -1.95 -2.46 -0.77
N GLY A 76 -0.74 -2.69 -0.28
CA GLY A 76 -0.50 -2.75 1.17
C GLY A 76 -0.67 -1.38 1.86
N TYR A 77 -0.28 -0.29 1.19
CA TYR A 77 -0.51 1.07 1.68
C TYR A 77 -2.01 1.41 1.67
N ARG A 78 -2.69 1.18 0.53
CA ARG A 78 -4.11 1.47 0.37
C ARG A 78 -4.95 0.79 1.45
N HIS A 79 -4.73 -0.51 1.67
CA HIS A 79 -5.42 -1.25 2.72
C HIS A 79 -5.26 -0.59 4.11
N LYS A 80 -4.04 -0.17 4.45
CA LYS A 80 -3.76 0.48 5.74
C LYS A 80 -4.39 1.87 5.86
N VAL A 81 -4.45 2.61 4.76
CA VAL A 81 -5.12 3.92 4.70
C VAL A 81 -6.62 3.74 4.91
N GLU A 82 -7.26 2.77 4.24
CA GLU A 82 -8.69 2.51 4.41
C GLU A 82 -9.02 2.04 5.84
N LEU A 83 -8.19 1.18 6.41
CA LEU A 83 -8.35 0.77 7.81
C LEU A 83 -8.29 1.96 8.77
N ALA A 84 -7.32 2.86 8.58
CA ALA A 84 -7.18 4.07 9.39
C ALA A 84 -8.36 5.03 9.21
N LYS A 85 -8.90 5.17 8.00
CA LYS A 85 -10.10 5.98 7.72
C LYS A 85 -11.30 5.45 8.49
N GLY A 86 -11.47 4.11 8.57
CA GLY A 86 -12.53 3.51 9.39
C GLY A 86 -12.39 3.78 10.89
N TRP A 87 -11.15 3.83 11.42
CA TRP A 87 -10.90 4.12 12.84
C TRP A 87 -11.24 5.56 13.23
N PHE A 88 -10.96 6.51 12.35
CA PHE A 88 -11.02 7.94 12.64
C PHE A 88 -12.06 8.68 11.79
N GLU A 89 -13.10 7.96 11.35
CA GLU A 89 -14.20 8.56 10.61
C GLU A 89 -14.87 9.67 11.43
N GLY A 90 -15.10 10.80 10.79
CA GLY A 90 -15.73 11.97 11.43
C GLY A 90 -14.85 12.78 12.38
N GLN A 91 -13.62 12.32 12.66
CA GLN A 91 -12.68 13.03 13.53
C GLN A 91 -11.78 14.00 12.74
N GLY A 92 -11.37 15.08 13.39
CA GLY A 92 -10.34 16.00 12.89
C GLY A 92 -8.94 15.59 13.35
N MET A 93 -7.93 15.97 12.58
CA MET A 93 -6.53 15.60 12.82
C MET A 93 -6.02 16.00 14.22
N ARG A 94 -6.53 17.12 14.80
CA ARG A 94 -6.15 17.60 16.14
C ARG A 94 -6.88 16.90 17.27
N GLU A 95 -8.01 16.26 16.98
CA GLU A 95 -8.78 15.51 17.97
C GLU A 95 -8.18 14.14 18.27
N ILE A 96 -7.43 13.58 17.31
CA ILE A 96 -6.86 12.23 17.42
C ILE A 96 -5.55 12.32 18.21
N THR A 97 -5.56 11.70 19.38
CA THR A 97 -4.40 11.68 20.29
C THR A 97 -3.55 10.42 20.09
N SER A 98 -2.33 10.42 20.67
CA SER A 98 -1.48 9.22 20.73
C SER A 98 -2.21 8.06 21.45
N THR A 99 -3.07 8.38 22.44
CA THR A 99 -3.86 7.37 23.16
C THR A 99 -4.87 6.70 22.25
N ASP A 100 -5.54 7.46 21.40
CA ASP A 100 -6.53 6.92 20.44
C ASP A 100 -5.85 6.00 19.43
N ILE A 101 -4.72 6.42 18.87
CA ILE A 101 -3.94 5.58 17.95
C ILE A 101 -3.45 4.31 18.65
N ASN A 102 -2.94 4.44 19.88
CA ASN A 102 -2.47 3.28 20.64
C ASN A 102 -3.62 2.29 20.93
N ARG A 103 -4.82 2.79 21.24
CA ARG A 103 -6.00 1.94 21.44
C ARG A 103 -6.29 1.08 20.21
N GLU A 104 -6.26 1.64 18.99
CA GLU A 104 -6.51 0.90 17.75
C GLU A 104 -5.39 -0.10 17.45
N LEU A 105 -4.12 0.26 17.71
CA LEU A 105 -3.00 -0.68 17.56
C LEU A 105 -3.08 -1.83 18.57
N MET A 106 -3.50 -1.57 19.81
CA MET A 106 -3.74 -2.59 20.82
C MET A 106 -4.93 -3.48 20.46
N HIS A 107 -5.98 -2.92 19.85
CA HIS A 107 -7.10 -3.70 19.31
C HIS A 107 -6.64 -4.67 18.22
N MET A 108 -5.79 -4.24 17.27
CA MET A 108 -5.15 -5.14 16.30
C MET A 108 -4.36 -6.25 17.00
N ALA A 109 -3.62 -5.91 18.05
CA ALA A 109 -2.85 -6.90 18.81
C ALA A 109 -3.76 -7.95 19.46
N ALA A 110 -4.88 -7.53 20.06
CA ALA A 110 -5.88 -8.40 20.65
C ALA A 110 -6.57 -9.32 19.61
N GLN A 111 -6.68 -8.87 18.35
CA GLN A 111 -7.16 -9.67 17.22
C GLN A 111 -6.08 -10.64 16.67
N GLY A 112 -4.89 -10.71 17.26
CA GLY A 112 -3.83 -11.62 16.86
C GLY A 112 -3.00 -11.18 15.65
N TYR A 113 -3.05 -9.91 15.25
CA TYR A 113 -2.20 -9.41 14.17
C TYR A 113 -0.72 -9.52 14.53
N ALA A 114 0.10 -9.95 13.57
CA ALA A 114 1.54 -10.08 13.75
C ALA A 114 2.22 -8.70 13.85
N TYR A 115 3.38 -8.66 14.53
CA TYR A 115 4.21 -7.47 14.71
C TYR A 115 4.38 -6.62 13.45
N LYS A 116 4.72 -7.26 12.31
CA LYS A 116 4.93 -6.54 11.03
C LYS A 116 3.68 -5.83 10.52
N SER A 117 2.49 -6.40 10.77
CA SER A 117 1.22 -5.78 10.36
C SER A 117 0.94 -4.52 11.16
N ILE A 118 1.08 -4.60 12.48
CA ILE A 118 0.85 -3.48 13.41
C ILE A 118 1.92 -2.39 13.23
N ALA A 119 3.20 -2.77 13.08
CA ALA A 119 4.29 -1.85 12.79
C ALA A 119 4.06 -1.12 11.45
N GLY A 120 3.62 -1.84 10.42
CA GLY A 120 3.26 -1.27 9.13
C GLY A 120 2.07 -0.31 9.21
N GLN A 121 1.06 -0.61 10.04
CA GLN A 121 -0.07 0.28 10.28
C GLN A 121 0.35 1.57 10.97
N LYS A 122 1.15 1.46 12.06
CA LYS A 122 1.74 2.63 12.72
C LYS A 122 2.56 3.49 11.76
N SER A 123 3.36 2.85 10.89
CA SER A 123 4.17 3.58 9.91
C SER A 123 3.32 4.37 8.92
N VAL A 124 2.22 3.79 8.41
CA VAL A 124 1.32 4.49 7.50
C VAL A 124 0.60 5.64 8.21
N LEU A 125 0.14 5.44 9.44
CA LEU A 125 -0.42 6.53 10.25
C LEU A 125 0.59 7.68 10.38
N SER A 126 1.83 7.37 10.80
CA SER A 126 2.88 8.40 10.92
C SER A 126 3.13 9.16 9.61
N LEU A 127 3.09 8.47 8.47
CA LEU A 127 3.24 9.12 7.16
C LEU A 127 2.06 10.03 6.81
N ILE A 128 0.82 9.66 7.18
CA ILE A 128 -0.36 10.53 7.00
C ILE A 128 -0.19 11.83 7.78
N TRP A 129 0.25 11.74 9.06
CA TRP A 129 0.52 12.93 9.87
C TRP A 129 1.70 13.76 9.36
N GLN A 130 2.78 13.11 8.90
CA GLN A 130 3.90 13.81 8.27
C GLN A 130 3.44 14.58 7.03
N TYR A 131 2.61 13.98 6.19
CA TYR A 131 2.01 14.65 5.03
C TYR A 131 1.16 15.84 5.46
N TRP A 132 0.32 15.68 6.48
CA TRP A 132 -0.50 16.78 7.00
C TRP A 132 0.35 17.94 7.53
N CYS A 133 1.40 17.66 8.28
CA CYS A 133 2.32 18.68 8.80
C CYS A 133 3.06 19.40 7.65
N ALA A 134 3.52 18.67 6.64
CA ALA A 134 4.31 19.23 5.55
C ALA A 134 3.47 20.01 4.54
N GLU A 135 2.34 19.45 4.09
CA GLU A 135 1.58 19.96 2.95
C GLU A 135 0.33 20.76 3.34
N MET A 136 -0.18 20.55 4.56
CA MET A 136 -1.43 21.15 5.04
C MET A 136 -1.25 21.99 6.31
N HIS A 137 -0.01 22.29 6.67
CA HIS A 137 0.35 23.13 7.84
C HIS A 137 -0.19 22.61 9.18
N GLY A 138 -0.16 21.29 9.36
CA GLY A 138 -0.51 20.64 10.61
C GLY A 138 0.53 20.90 11.71
N ASP A 139 0.13 20.69 12.97
CA ASP A 139 0.95 21.11 14.13
C ASP A 139 1.93 20.03 14.61
N ALA A 140 1.46 18.78 14.76
CA ALA A 140 2.26 17.71 15.35
C ALA A 140 1.87 16.31 14.85
N ASN A 141 2.81 15.37 14.93
CA ASN A 141 2.59 13.96 14.64
C ASN A 141 2.48 13.14 15.94
N PRO A 142 1.27 12.70 16.34
CA PRO A 142 1.06 11.94 17.57
C PRO A 142 1.68 10.54 17.53
N CYS A 143 2.08 10.03 16.34
CA CYS A 143 2.71 8.71 16.21
C CYS A 143 4.18 8.70 16.64
N THR A 144 4.85 9.84 16.79
CA THR A 144 6.31 9.93 16.99
C THR A 144 6.77 9.19 18.23
N LEU A 145 6.07 9.35 19.34
CA LEU A 145 6.43 8.76 20.64
C LEU A 145 5.75 7.41 20.91
N LEU A 146 4.92 6.92 20.00
CA LEU A 146 4.21 5.66 20.20
C LEU A 146 5.18 4.47 20.15
N LYS A 147 5.09 3.61 21.15
CA LYS A 147 5.75 2.30 21.18
C LYS A 147 4.75 1.23 20.79
N LEU A 148 5.22 0.22 20.07
CA LEU A 148 4.38 -0.92 19.74
C LEU A 148 4.16 -1.80 20.98
N PRO A 149 3.01 -2.52 21.04
CA PRO A 149 2.77 -3.52 22.08
C PRO A 149 3.91 -4.55 22.15
N GLN A 150 4.25 -5.00 23.34
CA GLN A 150 5.22 -6.08 23.53
C GLN A 150 4.57 -7.46 23.32
N GLY A 151 5.39 -8.46 23.07
CA GLY A 151 4.91 -9.86 22.96
C GLY A 151 4.10 -10.18 21.70
N LEU A 152 4.11 -9.28 20.68
CA LEU A 152 3.38 -9.50 19.43
C LEU A 152 3.91 -10.72 18.68
N PRO A 153 3.02 -11.54 18.06
CA PRO A 153 3.41 -12.68 17.26
C PRO A 153 4.35 -12.26 16.13
N GLN A 154 5.45 -12.98 15.98
CA GLN A 154 6.37 -12.79 14.86
C GLN A 154 6.36 -14.04 13.99
N THR A 155 5.97 -13.88 12.73
CA THR A 155 6.09 -14.95 11.75
C THR A 155 7.56 -15.17 11.41
N LYS A 156 8.17 -16.21 11.96
CA LYS A 156 9.52 -16.62 11.59
C LYS A 156 9.44 -17.45 10.31
N ARG A 157 10.18 -17.07 9.30
CA ARG A 157 10.40 -17.93 8.14
C ARG A 157 11.40 -19.01 8.54
N ARG A 158 11.10 -20.25 8.20
CA ARG A 158 12.02 -21.38 8.37
C ARG A 158 12.65 -21.76 7.04
N ALA A 159 13.78 -22.42 7.10
CA ALA A 159 14.33 -23.12 5.96
C ALA A 159 13.44 -24.34 5.61
N PRO A 160 13.46 -24.81 4.36
CA PRO A 160 12.83 -26.08 4.00
C PRO A 160 13.36 -27.23 4.87
N THR A 161 12.49 -28.17 5.19
CA THR A 161 12.88 -29.40 5.86
C THR A 161 13.59 -30.34 4.88
N GLU A 162 14.35 -31.33 5.40
CA GLU A 162 14.99 -32.35 4.56
C GLU A 162 13.98 -33.08 3.67
N ARG A 163 12.78 -33.37 4.19
CA ARG A 163 11.70 -33.99 3.43
C ARG A 163 11.25 -33.12 2.28
N GLU A 164 10.99 -31.83 2.51
CA GLU A 164 10.60 -30.89 1.44
C GLU A 164 11.70 -30.75 0.38
N VAL A 165 12.96 -30.77 0.79
CA VAL A 165 14.09 -30.78 -0.14
C VAL A 165 14.15 -32.09 -0.94
N ALA A 166 13.90 -33.24 -0.30
CA ALA A 166 13.85 -34.52 -0.98
C ALA A 166 12.69 -34.60 -2.00
N ASP A 167 11.52 -34.08 -1.64
CA ASP A 167 10.36 -34.02 -2.51
C ASP A 167 10.64 -33.15 -3.76
N VAL A 168 11.28 -31.99 -3.60
CA VAL A 168 11.69 -31.15 -4.73
C VAL A 168 12.68 -31.86 -5.66
N LYS A 169 13.62 -32.62 -5.08
CA LYS A 169 14.60 -33.39 -5.86
C LYS A 169 13.97 -34.57 -6.60
N ALA A 170 12.96 -35.19 -6.00
CA ALA A 170 12.31 -36.37 -6.58
C ALA A 170 11.32 -36.04 -7.71
N HIS A 171 10.75 -34.80 -7.69
CA HIS A 171 9.70 -34.38 -8.62
C HIS A 171 10.03 -33.05 -9.34
N PRO A 172 11.11 -32.99 -10.13
CA PRO A 172 11.49 -31.77 -10.85
C PRO A 172 10.65 -31.53 -12.12
N GLU A 173 9.71 -32.42 -12.46
CA GLU A 173 8.88 -32.35 -13.65
C GLU A 173 7.72 -31.35 -13.49
N GLY A 174 7.22 -30.89 -14.63
CA GLY A 174 6.10 -29.94 -14.65
C GLY A 174 6.39 -28.67 -13.85
N PHE A 175 5.48 -28.34 -12.94
CA PHE A 175 5.63 -27.18 -12.05
C PHE A 175 6.72 -27.39 -10.98
N GLY A 176 7.11 -28.63 -10.68
CA GLY A 176 8.22 -28.95 -9.76
C GLY A 176 9.56 -28.33 -10.17
N LEU A 177 9.71 -27.95 -11.44
CA LEU A 177 10.86 -27.17 -11.92
C LEU A 177 10.98 -25.80 -11.21
N CYS A 178 9.86 -25.18 -10.82
CA CYS A 178 9.86 -23.90 -10.11
C CYS A 178 10.63 -23.96 -8.76
N PRO A 179 10.25 -24.81 -7.81
CA PRO A 179 11.00 -24.92 -6.56
C PRO A 179 12.42 -25.45 -6.77
N ALA A 180 12.69 -26.28 -7.79
CA ALA A 180 14.03 -26.73 -8.12
C ALA A 180 14.94 -25.54 -8.54
N ILE A 181 14.49 -24.66 -9.43
CA ILE A 181 15.22 -23.44 -9.82
C ILE A 181 15.44 -22.55 -8.58
N MET A 182 14.39 -22.34 -7.77
CA MET A 182 14.52 -21.53 -6.55
C MET A 182 15.55 -22.09 -5.59
N MET A 183 15.59 -23.42 -5.43
CA MET A 183 16.49 -24.12 -4.51
C MET A 183 17.96 -24.09 -5.00
N TYR A 184 18.18 -24.41 -6.26
CA TYR A 184 19.55 -24.57 -6.79
C TYR A 184 20.18 -23.27 -7.30
N ALA A 185 19.35 -22.34 -7.80
CA ALA A 185 19.84 -21.07 -8.36
C ALA A 185 19.52 -19.85 -7.49
N GLY A 186 18.77 -20.01 -6.40
CA GLY A 186 18.44 -18.92 -5.49
C GLY A 186 17.60 -17.80 -6.11
N LEU A 187 16.82 -18.10 -7.13
CA LEU A 187 15.96 -17.14 -7.78
C LEU A 187 14.69 -16.88 -6.94
N ARG A 188 14.20 -15.65 -7.02
CA ARG A 188 12.89 -15.31 -6.45
C ARG A 188 11.77 -15.87 -7.34
N LEU A 189 10.60 -16.16 -6.75
CA LEU A 189 9.46 -16.69 -7.49
C LEU A 189 9.13 -15.87 -8.77
N GLY A 190 9.06 -14.55 -8.65
CA GLY A 190 8.78 -13.70 -9.83
C GLY A 190 9.87 -13.78 -10.90
N GLU A 191 11.12 -13.95 -10.52
CA GLU A 191 12.24 -14.15 -11.47
C GLU A 191 12.10 -15.50 -12.18
N VAL A 192 11.78 -16.58 -11.45
CA VAL A 192 11.54 -17.91 -12.05
C VAL A 192 10.38 -17.88 -13.04
N MET A 193 9.27 -17.23 -12.67
CA MET A 193 8.10 -17.11 -13.56
C MET A 193 8.36 -16.28 -14.82
N ALA A 194 9.42 -15.46 -14.80
CA ALA A 194 9.81 -14.63 -15.94
C ALA A 194 10.86 -15.30 -16.85
N LEU A 195 11.43 -16.45 -16.45
CA LEU A 195 12.47 -17.11 -17.24
C LEU A 195 11.93 -17.63 -18.58
N GLN A 196 12.64 -17.25 -19.64
CA GLN A 196 12.47 -17.78 -20.98
C GLN A 196 13.67 -18.66 -21.34
N LYS A 197 13.53 -19.53 -22.34
CA LYS A 197 14.64 -20.39 -22.81
C LYS A 197 15.90 -19.59 -23.13
N LYS A 198 15.75 -18.47 -23.83
CA LYS A 198 16.87 -17.57 -24.19
C LYS A 198 17.65 -16.99 -22.99
N ASP A 199 17.05 -17.04 -21.81
CA ASP A 199 17.72 -16.57 -20.58
C ASP A 199 18.67 -17.63 -20.01
N LEU A 200 18.66 -18.85 -20.57
CA LEU A 200 19.55 -19.96 -20.23
C LEU A 200 20.57 -20.16 -21.36
N ALA A 201 21.76 -19.65 -21.16
CA ALA A 201 22.86 -19.74 -22.14
C ALA A 201 24.18 -20.00 -21.43
N ASP A 202 25.10 -20.67 -22.10
CA ASP A 202 26.49 -20.89 -21.65
C ASP A 202 26.57 -21.50 -20.24
N GLY A 203 25.65 -22.40 -19.89
CA GLY A 203 25.61 -23.02 -18.56
C GLY A 203 25.18 -22.09 -17.42
N ALA A 204 24.53 -20.97 -17.72
CA ALA A 204 24.09 -19.99 -16.76
C ALA A 204 22.68 -19.45 -17.01
N ILE A 205 22.07 -18.90 -15.98
CA ILE A 205 20.77 -18.20 -16.03
C ILE A 205 21.01 -16.71 -15.94
N ARG A 206 20.55 -15.96 -16.93
CA ARG A 206 20.56 -14.51 -16.90
C ARG A 206 19.27 -13.99 -16.27
N VAL A 207 19.36 -13.39 -15.08
CA VAL A 207 18.24 -12.79 -14.37
C VAL A 207 18.17 -11.32 -14.72
N CYS A 208 17.16 -10.91 -15.51
CA CYS A 208 16.97 -9.53 -15.98
C CYS A 208 15.54 -9.01 -15.86
N LYS A 209 14.60 -9.86 -15.44
CA LYS A 209 13.17 -9.52 -15.34
C LYS A 209 12.48 -10.36 -14.26
N ALA A 210 11.31 -9.94 -13.86
CA ALA A 210 10.46 -10.66 -12.93
C ALA A 210 8.98 -10.49 -13.30
N VAL A 211 8.17 -11.52 -13.07
CA VAL A 211 6.71 -11.43 -13.15
C VAL A 211 6.17 -10.79 -11.87
N VAL A 212 5.33 -9.80 -12.05
CA VAL A 212 4.46 -9.23 -11.02
C VAL A 212 3.01 -9.43 -11.44
N TRP A 213 2.17 -9.93 -10.53
CA TRP A 213 0.76 -10.14 -10.84
C TRP A 213 -0.07 -8.92 -10.44
N HIS A 214 -0.66 -8.25 -11.44
CA HIS A 214 -1.68 -7.23 -11.26
C HIS A 214 -3.05 -7.90 -11.23
N ASN A 215 -3.58 -8.12 -10.02
CA ASN A 215 -4.70 -9.04 -9.75
C ASN A 215 -4.36 -10.47 -10.19
N ASN A 216 -4.88 -10.95 -11.32
CA ASN A 216 -4.59 -12.27 -11.87
C ASN A 216 -3.61 -12.22 -13.06
N TYR A 217 -3.39 -11.05 -13.64
CA TYR A 217 -2.61 -10.92 -14.88
C TYR A 217 -1.12 -10.76 -14.59
N PRO A 218 -0.25 -11.57 -15.22
CA PRO A 218 1.19 -11.43 -15.10
C PRO A 218 1.68 -10.26 -15.97
N GLU A 219 2.52 -9.41 -15.38
CA GLU A 219 3.25 -8.37 -16.08
C GLU A 219 4.75 -8.56 -15.84
N LEU A 220 5.56 -8.36 -16.89
CA LEU A 220 7.00 -8.40 -16.78
C LEU A 220 7.50 -7.03 -16.31
N GLU A 221 8.19 -7.01 -15.19
CA GLU A 221 8.86 -5.81 -14.68
C GLU A 221 10.37 -6.01 -14.66
N GLU A 222 11.08 -4.91 -14.86
CA GLU A 222 12.51 -4.87 -14.60
C GLU A 222 12.82 -5.01 -13.10
N PRO A 223 13.99 -5.54 -12.76
CA PRO A 223 14.42 -5.61 -11.36
C PRO A 223 14.38 -4.24 -10.69
N LYS A 224 14.15 -4.25 -9.37
CA LYS A 224 14.05 -3.01 -8.57
C LYS A 224 15.38 -2.28 -8.36
N THR A 225 16.48 -2.97 -8.52
CA THR A 225 17.85 -2.45 -8.27
C THR A 225 18.80 -3.05 -9.27
N ASP A 226 19.86 -2.32 -9.60
CA ASP A 226 20.92 -2.80 -10.52
C ASP A 226 21.58 -4.11 -10.04
N SER A 227 21.71 -4.30 -8.74
CA SER A 227 22.21 -5.54 -8.14
C SER A 227 21.32 -6.77 -8.35
N ALA A 228 20.11 -6.59 -8.82
CA ALA A 228 19.21 -7.70 -9.16
C ALA A 228 19.45 -8.26 -10.57
N TYR A 229 20.12 -7.50 -11.45
CA TYR A 229 20.67 -8.04 -12.71
C TYR A 229 21.87 -8.90 -12.39
N ARG A 230 21.78 -10.19 -12.66
CA ARG A 230 22.84 -11.13 -12.35
C ARG A 230 22.80 -12.35 -13.25
N THR A 231 23.94 -12.98 -13.38
CA THR A 231 24.08 -14.29 -14.00
C THR A 231 24.37 -15.32 -12.91
N VAL A 232 23.63 -16.43 -12.95
CA VAL A 232 23.71 -17.50 -11.96
C VAL A 232 24.10 -18.79 -12.69
N PRO A 233 25.19 -19.50 -12.28
CA PRO A 233 25.56 -20.75 -12.92
C PRO A 233 24.50 -21.82 -12.73
N ILE A 234 24.28 -22.63 -13.74
CA ILE A 234 23.38 -23.81 -13.68
C ILE A 234 24.18 -24.96 -13.11
N LEU A 235 23.90 -25.30 -11.85
CA LEU A 235 24.52 -26.42 -11.18
C LEU A 235 24.03 -27.75 -11.77
N LYS A 236 24.87 -28.79 -11.69
CA LYS A 236 24.57 -30.12 -12.23
C LYS A 236 23.17 -30.65 -11.89
N PRO A 237 22.68 -30.58 -10.61
CA PRO A 237 21.34 -31.07 -10.28
C PRO A 237 20.22 -30.28 -10.99
N LEU A 238 20.42 -28.98 -11.24
CA LEU A 238 19.46 -28.18 -11.98
C LEU A 238 19.55 -28.46 -13.47
N GLN A 239 20.75 -28.71 -14.00
CA GLN A 239 20.94 -29.13 -15.38
C GLN A 239 20.19 -30.46 -15.66
N ASP A 240 20.29 -31.42 -14.72
CA ASP A 240 19.59 -32.70 -14.81
C ASP A 240 18.06 -32.53 -14.72
N ALA A 241 17.57 -31.62 -13.86
CA ALA A 241 16.16 -31.27 -13.74
C ALA A 241 15.60 -30.57 -15.00
N LEU A 242 16.39 -29.73 -15.65
CA LEU A 242 16.05 -29.11 -16.92
C LEU A 242 15.98 -30.15 -18.06
N GLY A 243 16.96 -31.06 -18.11
CA GLY A 243 17.01 -32.17 -19.04
C GLY A 243 16.77 -31.74 -20.50
N SER A 244 16.06 -32.57 -21.28
CA SER A 244 15.70 -32.31 -22.66
C SER A 244 14.54 -31.32 -22.84
N ARG A 245 13.97 -30.79 -21.79
CA ARG A 245 12.82 -29.87 -21.88
C ARG A 245 13.11 -28.59 -22.65
N LEU A 246 14.37 -28.16 -22.63
CA LEU A 246 14.79 -26.98 -23.35
C LEU A 246 14.83 -27.20 -24.87
N ASP A 247 14.99 -28.44 -25.32
CA ASP A 247 15.16 -28.75 -26.75
C ASP A 247 13.90 -28.42 -27.57
N ASP A 248 12.73 -28.70 -27.01
CA ASP A 248 11.43 -28.48 -27.67
C ASP A 248 10.84 -27.09 -27.44
N LEU A 249 11.47 -26.23 -26.65
CA LEU A 249 10.99 -24.89 -26.37
C LEU A 249 11.54 -23.89 -27.41
N ALA A 250 10.68 -22.97 -27.85
CA ALA A 250 11.13 -21.79 -28.60
C ALA A 250 11.90 -20.83 -27.64
N ASP A 251 12.85 -20.09 -28.19
CA ASP A 251 13.70 -19.19 -27.38
C ASP A 251 12.91 -18.17 -26.54
N GLU A 252 11.78 -17.69 -27.06
CA GLU A 252 10.87 -16.75 -26.38
C GLU A 252 9.88 -17.44 -25.44
N ALA A 253 9.84 -18.78 -25.39
CA ALA A 253 8.91 -19.49 -24.52
C ALA A 253 9.36 -19.39 -23.05
N PHE A 254 8.39 -19.19 -22.16
CA PHE A 254 8.61 -19.23 -20.72
C PHE A 254 8.79 -20.68 -20.25
N LEU A 255 9.73 -20.93 -19.38
CA LEU A 255 9.97 -22.27 -18.82
C LEU A 255 8.73 -22.82 -18.10
N LEU A 256 7.96 -21.91 -17.50
CA LEU A 256 6.68 -22.17 -16.85
C LEU A 256 5.63 -21.28 -17.50
N GLY A 257 4.68 -21.88 -18.23
CA GLY A 257 3.60 -21.14 -18.89
C GLY A 257 3.62 -21.15 -20.42
N GLY A 258 4.74 -21.50 -21.05
CA GLY A 258 4.84 -21.62 -22.52
C GLY A 258 4.87 -20.24 -23.21
N ALA A 259 3.91 -19.94 -24.08
CA ALA A 259 3.90 -18.70 -24.88
C ALA A 259 3.70 -17.43 -24.02
N LYS A 260 3.15 -17.54 -22.81
CA LYS A 260 2.90 -16.43 -21.88
C LYS A 260 3.27 -16.83 -20.46
N PRO A 261 3.64 -15.88 -19.58
CA PRO A 261 3.83 -16.19 -18.18
C PRO A 261 2.54 -16.70 -17.53
N MET A 262 2.66 -17.57 -16.53
CA MET A 262 1.51 -18.08 -15.80
C MET A 262 0.74 -16.97 -15.09
N THR A 263 -0.59 -17.03 -15.17
CA THR A 263 -1.46 -16.20 -14.34
C THR A 263 -1.30 -16.60 -12.88
N LYS A 264 -1.75 -15.72 -11.97
CA LYS A 264 -1.69 -16.01 -10.53
C LYS A 264 -2.52 -17.25 -10.17
N SER A 265 -3.69 -17.41 -10.78
CA SER A 265 -4.55 -18.60 -10.55
C SER A 265 -3.91 -19.89 -11.07
N GLN A 266 -3.27 -19.87 -12.24
CA GLN A 266 -2.52 -21.02 -12.75
C GLN A 266 -1.40 -21.41 -11.79
N TYR A 267 -0.62 -20.42 -11.31
CA TYR A 267 0.43 -20.65 -10.32
C TYR A 267 -0.12 -21.23 -9.00
N GLN A 268 -1.29 -20.79 -8.54
CA GLN A 268 -1.86 -21.26 -7.27
C GLN A 268 -2.46 -22.67 -7.34
N ASN A 269 -2.81 -23.11 -8.55
CA ASN A 269 -3.46 -24.42 -8.80
C ASN A 269 -2.49 -25.46 -9.34
N ALA A 270 -1.23 -25.10 -9.62
CA ALA A 270 -0.18 -25.99 -10.08
C ALA A 270 0.57 -26.63 -8.91
#